data_bbed7cb0ee472c8e61b6e85ec2d6d725
#
_entry.id   bbed7cb0ee472c8e61b6e85ec2d6d725
#
_cell.length_a   1.000
_cell.length_b   1.000
_cell.length_c   1.000
_cell.angle_alpha   90.00
_cell.angle_beta   90.00
_cell.angle_gamma   90.00
#
_symmetry.space_group_name_H-M   'P 1'
#
loop_
_entity.id
_entity.type
_entity.pdbx_description
1 polymer ?
#
loop_
_entity_poly.entity_id
_entity_poly.type
_entity_poly.pdbx_seq_one_letter_code
_entity_poly.pdbx_strand_id
1 'polypeptide(L)'
;MIQEKIREKAKELLSKKAVDLIIGFGEGTLPLRATPIFIRSPEEADRLIWNSFCENNLSTYLHKLSQFKVGLIVKGCDARSIIALSLEKRFKPDQLFLIGVPCQRMVDRRRVKKAVKGEILRAHEQGDQIIVEGEDFKTTLKRDDFLYPSCQDCIHRTPIKADVLVGD
;
A
#
# COMPACT_ATOMS: atom_id res chain seq x y z
N MET A 1 13.99 -7.65 0.04
CA MET A 1 12.57 -7.67 -0.41
C MET A 1 12.05 -6.24 -0.58
N ILE A 2 10.98 -6.01 -1.37
CA ILE A 2 10.42 -4.65 -1.59
C ILE A 2 10.05 -3.96 -0.25
N GLN A 3 9.44 -4.69 0.66
CA GLN A 3 9.03 -4.17 1.96
C GLN A 3 10.21 -3.60 2.77
N GLU A 4 11.36 -4.28 2.78
CA GLU A 4 12.57 -3.79 3.45
C GLU A 4 13.08 -2.50 2.81
N LYS A 5 13.13 -2.43 1.48
CA LYS A 5 13.53 -1.20 0.78
C LYS A 5 12.60 -0.01 1.10
N ILE A 6 11.29 -0.27 1.25
CA ILE A 6 10.31 0.74 1.70
C ILE A 6 10.65 1.23 3.11
N ARG A 7 10.90 0.30 4.04
CA ARG A 7 11.24 0.60 5.44
C ARG A 7 12.55 1.40 5.55
N GLU A 8 13.58 0.97 4.83
CA GLU A 8 14.87 1.67 4.78
C GLU A 8 14.73 3.10 4.25
N LYS A 9 13.98 3.28 3.15
CA LYS A 9 13.73 4.62 2.61
C LYS A 9 12.92 5.49 3.55
N ALA A 10 11.93 4.91 4.23
CA ALA A 10 11.14 5.62 5.24
C ALA A 10 12.01 6.07 6.42
N LYS A 11 12.87 5.17 6.94
CA LYS A 11 13.83 5.51 8.00
C LYS A 11 14.77 6.64 7.58
N GLU A 12 15.32 6.57 6.37
CA GLU A 12 16.20 7.60 5.82
C GLU A 12 15.53 8.97 5.80
N LEU A 13 14.33 9.07 5.22
CA LEU A 13 13.61 10.32 5.05
C LEU A 13 13.23 10.96 6.40
N LEU A 14 12.77 10.16 7.35
CA LEU A 14 12.41 10.63 8.69
C LEU A 14 13.65 11.04 9.50
N SER A 15 14.74 10.26 9.46
CA SER A 15 15.99 10.58 10.15
C SER A 15 16.61 11.88 9.65
N LYS A 16 16.56 12.12 8.34
CA LYS A 16 17.06 13.36 7.71
C LYS A 16 16.09 14.55 7.86
N LYS A 17 14.92 14.34 8.47
CA LYS A 17 13.85 15.34 8.54
C LYS A 17 13.46 15.92 7.17
N ALA A 18 13.59 15.11 6.11
CA ALA A 18 13.18 15.48 4.77
C ALA A 18 11.65 15.54 4.64
N VAL A 19 10.96 14.76 5.47
CA VAL A 19 9.50 14.76 5.63
C VAL A 19 9.13 14.75 7.12
N ASP A 20 7.94 15.27 7.46
CA ASP A 20 7.42 15.30 8.84
C ASP A 20 6.72 14.00 9.21
N LEU A 21 6.18 13.31 8.20
CA LEU A 21 5.51 12.03 8.36
C LEU A 21 5.51 11.25 7.04
N ILE A 22 5.32 9.95 7.14
CA ILE A 22 5.11 9.07 5.99
C ILE A 22 3.75 8.38 6.12
N ILE A 23 3.01 8.34 5.01
CA ILE A 23 1.78 7.58 4.87
C ILE A 23 2.10 6.30 4.10
N GLY A 24 1.80 5.18 4.71
CA GLY A 24 2.00 3.86 4.13
C GLY A 24 0.92 2.89 4.62
N PHE A 25 1.21 1.61 4.50
CA PHE A 25 0.33 0.55 4.96
C PHE A 25 0.94 -0.18 6.14
N GLY A 26 0.13 -0.50 7.11
CA GLY A 26 0.43 -1.40 8.22
C GLY A 26 -0.54 -2.57 8.25
N GLU A 27 -0.30 -3.51 9.15
CA GLU A 27 -1.22 -4.62 9.37
C GLU A 27 -2.59 -4.12 9.83
N GLY A 28 -3.64 -4.63 9.20
CA GLY A 28 -5.01 -4.36 9.62
C GLY A 28 -5.42 -5.26 10.78
N THR A 29 -6.48 -4.88 11.48
CA THR A 29 -7.06 -5.67 12.58
C THR A 29 -7.84 -6.91 12.10
N LEU A 30 -8.14 -7.00 10.82
CA LEU A 30 -8.86 -8.11 10.20
C LEU A 30 -7.98 -8.80 9.17
N PRO A 31 -8.14 -10.12 8.97
CA PRO A 31 -7.45 -10.86 7.92
C PRO A 31 -7.72 -10.26 6.53
N LEU A 32 -6.80 -10.44 5.60
CA LEU A 32 -6.88 -9.92 4.22
C LEU A 32 -6.96 -8.39 4.14
N ARG A 33 -6.47 -7.67 5.16
CA ARG A 33 -6.58 -6.22 5.20
C ARG A 33 -5.28 -5.56 5.65
N ALA A 34 -4.73 -4.72 4.79
CA ALA A 34 -3.76 -3.71 5.18
C ALA A 34 -4.50 -2.40 5.46
N THR A 35 -4.03 -1.62 6.42
CA THR A 35 -4.63 -0.35 6.80
C THR A 35 -3.64 0.79 6.58
N PRO A 36 -4.09 1.97 6.13
CA PRO A 36 -3.25 3.15 6.08
C PRO A 36 -2.75 3.51 7.47
N ILE A 37 -1.44 3.74 7.59
CA ILE A 37 -0.79 4.21 8.81
C ILE A 37 0.04 5.46 8.54
N PHE A 38 0.21 6.26 9.58
CA PHE A 38 0.96 7.52 9.58
C PHE A 38 2.12 7.35 10.55
N ILE A 39 3.34 7.32 10.06
CA ILE A 39 4.53 7.18 10.87
C ILE A 39 5.28 8.51 10.92
N ARG A 40 5.80 8.87 12.09
CA ARG A 40 6.47 10.14 12.35
C ARG A 40 7.91 9.97 12.84
N SER A 41 8.29 8.76 13.20
CA SER A 41 9.66 8.47 13.64
C SER A 41 10.27 7.31 12.85
N PRO A 42 11.60 7.25 12.73
CA PRO A 42 12.28 6.16 12.03
C PRO A 42 11.96 4.78 12.60
N GLU A 43 11.75 4.68 13.92
CA GLU A 43 11.48 3.45 14.65
C GLU A 43 10.13 2.83 14.24
N GLU A 44 9.16 3.69 13.89
CA GLU A 44 7.85 3.25 13.42
C GLU A 44 7.86 2.65 12.01
N ALA A 45 8.96 2.82 11.25
CA ALA A 45 9.05 2.32 9.88
C ALA A 45 8.94 0.80 9.78
N ASP A 46 9.28 0.05 10.84
CA ASP A 46 9.16 -1.40 10.89
C ASP A 46 7.69 -1.87 10.87
N ARG A 47 6.73 -0.97 11.14
CA ARG A 47 5.30 -1.24 11.02
C ARG A 47 4.79 -1.23 9.57
N LEU A 48 5.59 -0.70 8.63
CA LEU A 48 5.22 -0.66 7.23
C LEU A 48 5.23 -2.07 6.61
N ILE A 49 4.17 -2.38 5.89
CA ILE A 49 4.02 -3.62 5.11
C ILE A 49 3.75 -3.31 3.64
N TRP A 50 4.03 -4.28 2.78
CA TRP A 50 3.69 -4.23 1.37
C TRP A 50 3.30 -5.61 0.85
N ASN A 51 2.02 -5.76 0.50
CA ASN A 51 1.43 -6.99 -0.03
C ASN A 51 0.19 -6.66 -0.89
N SER A 52 -0.48 -7.67 -1.45
CA SER A 52 -1.67 -7.46 -2.29
C SER A 52 -2.91 -7.00 -1.54
N PHE A 53 -2.85 -6.83 -0.22
CA PHE A 53 -3.97 -6.30 0.57
C PHE A 53 -3.86 -4.78 0.80
N CYS A 54 -2.82 -4.13 0.27
CA CYS A 54 -2.61 -2.68 0.32
C CYS A 54 -3.53 -1.94 -0.68
N GLU A 55 -4.84 -2.16 -0.57
CA GLU A 55 -5.86 -1.77 -1.55
C GLU A 55 -6.16 -0.26 -1.58
N ASN A 56 -6.05 0.42 -0.45
CA ASN A 56 -6.44 1.83 -0.33
C ASN A 56 -5.61 2.75 -1.24
N ASN A 57 -6.23 3.82 -1.72
CA ASN A 57 -5.53 4.92 -2.37
C ASN A 57 -5.12 5.95 -1.31
N LEU A 58 -3.82 6.03 -1.02
CA LEU A 58 -3.30 6.88 0.05
C LEU A 58 -3.36 8.37 -0.27
N SER A 59 -3.50 8.77 -1.54
CA SER A 59 -3.61 10.17 -1.94
C SER A 59 -4.82 10.89 -1.32
N THR A 60 -5.84 10.13 -0.90
CA THR A 60 -7.05 10.65 -0.27
C THR A 60 -6.79 11.40 1.04
N TYR A 61 -5.64 11.16 1.68
CA TYR A 61 -5.29 11.83 2.94
C TYR A 61 -4.60 13.18 2.76
N LEU A 62 -4.08 13.49 1.57
CA LEU A 62 -3.23 14.66 1.32
C LEU A 62 -3.91 15.99 1.64
N HIS A 63 -5.22 16.12 1.35
CA HIS A 63 -5.96 17.35 1.58
C HIS A 63 -6.04 17.77 3.07
N LYS A 64 -5.88 16.81 4.00
CA LYS A 64 -5.89 17.05 5.45
C LYS A 64 -4.52 17.36 6.03
N LEU A 65 -3.47 17.26 5.23
CA LEU A 65 -2.08 17.31 5.68
C LEU A 65 -1.27 18.42 4.99
N SER A 66 -1.95 19.44 4.47
CA SER A 66 -1.36 20.53 3.70
C SER A 66 -0.31 21.38 4.48
N GLN A 67 -0.26 21.25 5.79
CA GLN A 67 0.73 21.92 6.63
C GLN A 67 2.02 21.11 6.87
N PHE A 68 2.06 19.85 6.44
CA PHE A 68 3.19 18.95 6.67
C PHE A 68 3.93 18.63 5.37
N LYS A 69 5.21 18.33 5.50
CA LYS A 69 5.96 17.63 4.44
C LYS A 69 5.67 16.15 4.55
N VAL A 70 5.03 15.59 3.55
CA VAL A 70 4.50 14.22 3.58
C VAL A 70 5.28 13.31 2.64
N GLY A 71 5.82 12.23 3.16
CA GLY A 71 6.25 11.08 2.37
C GLY A 71 5.05 10.18 2.07
N LEU A 72 4.85 9.78 0.84
CA LEU A 72 3.71 8.95 0.45
C LEU A 72 4.18 7.73 -0.32
N ILE A 73 3.82 6.54 0.14
CA ILE A 73 4.04 5.29 -0.58
C ILE A 73 2.97 5.17 -1.66
N VAL A 74 3.37 5.06 -2.93
CA VAL A 74 2.44 5.19 -4.08
C VAL A 74 2.54 4.03 -5.05
N LYS A 75 1.37 3.54 -5.46
CA LYS A 75 1.16 2.65 -6.62
C LYS A 75 0.95 3.48 -7.88
N GLY A 76 0.95 2.85 -9.04
CA GLY A 76 0.67 3.54 -10.31
C GLY A 76 -0.68 4.28 -10.33
N CYS A 77 -1.72 3.70 -9.75
CA CYS A 77 -3.04 4.35 -9.63
C CYS A 77 -3.02 5.53 -8.65
N ASP A 78 -2.27 5.44 -7.53
CA ASP A 78 -2.12 6.53 -6.59
C ASP A 78 -1.42 7.73 -7.24
N ALA A 79 -0.34 7.48 -8.00
CA ALA A 79 0.39 8.53 -8.72
C ALA A 79 -0.52 9.31 -9.68
N ARG A 80 -1.44 8.63 -10.39
CA ARG A 80 -2.43 9.30 -11.26
C ARG A 80 -3.42 10.14 -10.46
N SER A 81 -3.89 9.64 -9.33
CA SER A 81 -4.77 10.40 -8.42
C SER A 81 -4.07 11.65 -7.88
N ILE A 82 -2.78 11.55 -7.54
CA ILE A 82 -1.97 12.68 -7.08
C ILE A 82 -1.86 13.76 -8.14
N ILE A 83 -1.67 13.40 -9.42
CA ILE A 83 -1.64 14.36 -10.51
C ILE A 83 -2.97 15.11 -10.60
N ALA A 84 -4.11 14.40 -10.56
CA ALA A 84 -5.43 15.02 -10.58
C ALA A 84 -5.64 15.98 -9.40
N LEU A 85 -5.33 15.55 -8.18
CA LEU A 85 -5.42 16.39 -6.98
C LEU A 85 -4.49 17.61 -7.02
N SER A 86 -3.32 17.48 -7.66
CA SER A 86 -2.40 18.60 -7.87
C SER A 86 -2.99 19.66 -8.80
N LEU A 87 -3.65 19.25 -9.89
CA LEU A 87 -4.35 20.15 -10.80
C LEU A 87 -5.51 20.87 -10.10
N GLU A 88 -6.18 20.20 -9.17
CA GLU A 88 -7.23 20.79 -8.31
C GLU A 88 -6.67 21.65 -7.16
N LYS A 89 -5.36 21.82 -7.05
CA LYS A 89 -4.67 22.58 -5.98
C LYS A 89 -5.04 22.10 -4.56
N ARG A 90 -5.26 20.80 -4.37
CA ARG A 90 -5.64 20.20 -3.07
C ARG A 90 -4.50 20.09 -2.09
N PHE A 91 -3.27 20.22 -2.53
CA PHE A 91 -2.05 20.23 -1.71
C PHE A 91 -0.95 20.99 -2.45
N LYS A 92 0.16 21.29 -1.76
CA LYS A 92 1.34 21.92 -2.36
C LYS A 92 2.33 20.84 -2.81
N PRO A 93 2.68 20.76 -4.12
CA PRO A 93 3.55 19.70 -4.64
C PRO A 93 4.94 19.64 -3.97
N ASP A 94 5.49 20.78 -3.57
CA ASP A 94 6.78 20.93 -2.88
C ASP A 94 6.81 20.33 -1.46
N GLN A 95 5.65 20.04 -0.90
CA GLN A 95 5.49 19.39 0.41
C GLN A 95 5.31 17.86 0.30
N LEU A 96 5.41 17.29 -0.89
CA LEU A 96 5.16 15.88 -1.11
C LEU A 96 6.42 15.18 -1.62
N PHE A 97 6.79 14.06 -0.99
CA PHE A 97 7.82 13.14 -1.43
C PHE A 97 7.20 11.78 -1.77
N LEU A 98 7.31 11.37 -3.02
CA LEU A 98 6.69 10.15 -3.52
C LEU A 98 7.66 8.97 -3.52
N ILE A 99 7.36 7.96 -2.71
CA ILE A 99 8.05 6.67 -2.69
C ILE A 99 7.25 5.73 -3.60
N GLY A 100 7.67 5.62 -4.85
CA GLY A 100 7.02 4.76 -5.83
C GLY A 100 7.33 3.29 -5.61
N VAL A 101 6.30 2.45 -5.68
CA VAL A 101 6.44 0.99 -5.55
C VAL A 101 5.72 0.31 -6.70
N PRO A 102 6.39 -0.59 -7.44
CA PRO A 102 5.74 -1.42 -8.44
C PRO A 102 4.61 -2.25 -7.83
N CYS A 103 3.42 -2.15 -8.39
CA CYS A 103 2.24 -2.80 -7.87
C CYS A 103 2.08 -4.21 -8.48
N GLN A 104 2.00 -5.22 -7.64
CA GLN A 104 1.74 -6.60 -8.05
C GLN A 104 0.24 -6.92 -8.17
N ARG A 105 -0.61 -5.88 -8.31
CA ARG A 105 -2.08 -5.96 -8.32
C ARG A 105 -2.66 -6.21 -6.92
N MET A 106 -3.91 -5.82 -6.71
CA MET A 106 -4.57 -5.90 -5.39
C MET A 106 -5.64 -6.96 -5.40
N VAL A 107 -5.72 -7.70 -4.30
CA VAL A 107 -6.71 -8.77 -4.08
C VAL A 107 -8.00 -8.17 -3.56
N ASP A 108 -9.12 -8.57 -4.17
CA ASP A 108 -10.47 -8.28 -3.65
C ASP A 108 -10.80 -9.28 -2.52
N ARG A 109 -10.62 -8.85 -1.30
CA ARG A 109 -10.90 -9.64 -0.09
C ARG A 109 -12.36 -10.13 0.00
N ARG A 110 -13.31 -9.44 -0.67
CA ARG A 110 -14.72 -9.85 -0.69
C ARG A 110 -14.89 -11.12 -1.52
N ARG A 111 -14.16 -11.22 -2.62
CA ARG A 111 -14.15 -12.44 -3.46
C ARG A 111 -13.52 -13.60 -2.69
N VAL A 112 -12.40 -13.37 -2.00
CA VAL A 112 -11.76 -14.40 -1.15
C VAL A 112 -12.74 -14.86 -0.07
N LYS A 113 -13.39 -13.96 0.66
CA LYS A 113 -14.39 -14.31 1.68
C LYS A 113 -15.56 -15.13 1.14
N LYS A 114 -15.99 -14.87 -0.10
CA LYS A 114 -17.07 -15.63 -0.73
C LYS A 114 -16.64 -17.05 -1.18
N ALA A 115 -15.35 -17.27 -1.41
CA ALA A 115 -14.82 -18.53 -1.89
C ALA A 115 -14.56 -19.55 -0.77
N VAL A 116 -14.51 -19.11 0.48
CA VAL A 116 -14.30 -19.99 1.64
C VAL A 116 -15.56 -20.11 2.47
N LYS A 117 -15.75 -21.27 3.10
CA LYS A 117 -16.84 -21.51 4.04
C LYS A 117 -16.29 -21.35 5.45
N GLY A 118 -16.90 -20.45 6.22
CA GLY A 118 -16.49 -20.16 7.60
C GLY A 118 -15.77 -18.82 7.77
N GLU A 119 -15.44 -18.52 9.03
CA GLU A 119 -14.74 -17.30 9.38
C GLU A 119 -13.25 -17.42 9.11
N ILE A 120 -12.67 -16.41 8.47
CA ILE A 120 -11.24 -16.33 8.22
C ILE A 120 -10.57 -15.73 9.46
N LEU A 121 -9.70 -16.49 10.10
CA LEU A 121 -8.93 -16.05 11.26
C LEU A 121 -7.57 -15.50 10.87
N ARG A 122 -6.93 -16.08 9.84
CA ARG A 122 -5.61 -15.66 9.33
C ARG A 122 -5.57 -15.75 7.82
N ALA A 123 -4.79 -14.86 7.22
CA ALA A 123 -4.48 -14.94 5.81
C ALA A 123 -3.13 -14.28 5.52
N HIS A 124 -2.34 -14.89 4.65
CA HIS A 124 -1.06 -14.35 4.19
C HIS A 124 -0.78 -14.75 2.75
N GLU A 125 0.11 -14.03 2.10
CA GLU A 125 0.59 -14.37 0.77
C GLU A 125 1.84 -15.23 0.83
N GLN A 126 1.93 -16.20 -0.07
CA GLN A 126 3.11 -16.99 -0.33
C GLN A 126 3.28 -17.15 -1.85
N GLY A 127 4.16 -16.36 -2.43
CA GLY A 127 4.34 -16.31 -3.88
C GLY A 127 3.08 -15.82 -4.60
N ASP A 128 2.52 -16.64 -5.47
CA ASP A 128 1.29 -16.40 -6.22
C ASP A 128 0.03 -16.95 -5.54
N GLN A 129 0.15 -17.36 -4.29
CA GLN A 129 -0.91 -17.98 -3.52
C GLN A 129 -1.31 -17.13 -2.33
N ILE A 130 -2.59 -17.27 -1.94
CA ILE A 130 -3.14 -16.74 -0.69
C ILE A 130 -3.48 -17.94 0.18
N ILE A 131 -2.86 -18.04 1.33
CA ILE A 131 -3.16 -19.06 2.33
C ILE A 131 -4.16 -18.45 3.30
N VAL A 132 -5.30 -19.11 3.45
CA VAL A 132 -6.42 -18.67 4.29
C VAL A 132 -6.70 -19.74 5.33
N GLU A 133 -6.78 -19.35 6.59
CA GLU A 133 -7.01 -20.26 7.71
C GLU A 133 -8.21 -19.77 8.52
N GLY A 134 -9.11 -20.68 8.83
CA GLY A 134 -10.22 -20.55 9.78
C GLY A 134 -10.03 -21.50 10.95
N GLU A 135 -11.08 -21.68 11.77
CA GLU A 135 -11.04 -22.58 12.91
C GLU A 135 -10.86 -24.04 12.44
N ASP A 136 -11.67 -24.46 11.45
CA ASP A 136 -11.73 -25.85 10.99
C ASP A 136 -11.24 -26.05 9.55
N PHE A 137 -10.60 -25.05 8.96
CA PHE A 137 -10.11 -25.17 7.59
C PHE A 137 -8.81 -24.41 7.36
N LYS A 138 -8.02 -24.93 6.42
CA LYS A 138 -6.90 -24.25 5.79
C LYS A 138 -7.00 -24.46 4.29
N THR A 139 -7.01 -23.38 3.54
CA THR A 139 -7.17 -23.42 2.09
C THR A 139 -6.13 -22.56 1.41
N THR A 140 -5.68 -22.99 0.24
CA THR A 140 -4.76 -22.25 -0.61
C THR A 140 -5.49 -21.83 -1.88
N LEU A 141 -5.46 -20.55 -2.17
CA LEU A 141 -6.13 -19.94 -3.32
C LEU A 141 -5.09 -19.33 -4.25
N LYS A 142 -5.28 -19.43 -5.55
CA LYS A 142 -4.44 -18.74 -6.52
C LYS A 142 -4.78 -17.26 -6.49
N ARG A 143 -3.80 -16.41 -6.17
CA ARG A 143 -3.98 -14.97 -5.96
C ARG A 143 -4.65 -14.28 -7.15
N ASP A 144 -4.22 -14.59 -8.36
CA ASP A 144 -4.68 -13.90 -9.58
C ASP A 144 -6.16 -14.14 -9.89
N ASP A 145 -6.78 -15.20 -9.36
CA ASP A 145 -8.21 -15.45 -9.49
C ASP A 145 -9.08 -14.52 -8.63
N PHE A 146 -8.46 -13.84 -7.67
CA PHE A 146 -9.14 -12.99 -6.69
C PHE A 146 -8.79 -11.50 -6.79
N LEU A 147 -8.14 -11.08 -7.86
CA LEU A 147 -7.80 -9.67 -8.07
C LEU A 147 -9.05 -8.81 -8.29
N TYR A 148 -8.98 -7.53 -7.91
CA TYR A 148 -9.97 -6.55 -8.35
C TYR A 148 -10.06 -6.52 -9.88
N PRO A 149 -11.27 -6.39 -10.48
CA PRO A 149 -11.41 -6.30 -11.94
C PRO A 149 -10.53 -5.19 -12.55
N SER A 150 -10.48 -4.02 -11.92
CA SER A 150 -9.61 -2.91 -12.34
C SER A 150 -8.11 -3.21 -12.24
N CYS A 151 -7.71 -4.22 -11.46
CA CYS A 151 -6.32 -4.64 -11.33
C CYS A 151 -5.94 -5.75 -12.33
N GLN A 152 -6.92 -6.53 -12.81
CA GLN A 152 -6.67 -7.62 -13.77
C GLN A 152 -6.07 -7.08 -15.08
N ASP A 153 -6.66 -6.00 -15.60
CA ASP A 153 -6.25 -5.40 -16.88
C ASP A 153 -5.33 -4.18 -16.69
N CYS A 154 -4.86 -3.94 -15.46
CA CYS A 154 -4.01 -2.77 -15.18
C CYS A 154 -2.64 -2.89 -15.85
N ILE A 155 -2.36 -1.97 -16.77
CA ILE A 155 -1.06 -1.83 -17.45
C ILE A 155 -0.13 -0.83 -16.75
N HIS A 156 -0.66 0.04 -15.88
CA HIS A 156 0.08 1.09 -15.17
C HIS A 156 0.46 0.64 -13.75
N ARG A 157 1.28 -0.39 -13.66
CA ARG A 157 1.69 -0.96 -12.36
C ARG A 157 2.82 -0.20 -11.68
N THR A 158 3.67 0.44 -12.46
CA THR A 158 4.75 1.30 -11.95
C THR A 158 4.27 2.75 -11.92
N PRO A 159 4.51 3.50 -10.82
CA PRO A 159 4.19 4.92 -10.76
C PRO A 159 4.92 5.71 -11.84
N ILE A 160 4.17 6.50 -12.62
CA ILE A 160 4.74 7.36 -13.67
C ILE A 160 5.43 8.60 -13.12
N LYS A 161 5.14 8.94 -11.86
CA LYS A 161 5.76 10.04 -11.11
C LYS A 161 6.08 9.57 -9.71
N ALA A 162 7.36 9.57 -9.37
CA ALA A 162 7.87 9.29 -8.03
C ALA A 162 9.23 9.98 -7.87
N ASP A 163 9.56 10.41 -6.66
CA ASP A 163 10.87 10.97 -6.34
C ASP A 163 11.92 9.86 -6.19
N VAL A 164 11.47 8.67 -5.79
CA VAL A 164 12.27 7.44 -5.74
C VAL A 164 11.39 6.24 -6.07
N LEU A 165 11.92 5.29 -6.85
CA LEU A 165 11.32 3.98 -7.05
C LEU A 165 12.05 2.96 -6.15
N VAL A 166 11.28 2.18 -5.38
CA VAL A 166 11.78 1.08 -4.57
C VAL A 166 11.22 -0.23 -5.12
N GLY A 167 12.08 -1.20 -5.39
CA GLY A 167 11.64 -2.52 -5.84
C GLY A 167 12.15 -2.99 -7.19
N ASP A 168 13.17 -2.34 -7.74
CA ASP A 168 13.96 -2.87 -8.86
C ASP A 168 15.02 -3.85 -8.37
#